data_f3e933022e4ae93f1b93af2670ccf8da
#
_entry.id   f3e933022e4ae93f1b93af2670ccf8da
#
_cell.length_a   1.000
_cell.length_b   1.000
_cell.length_c   1.000
_cell.angle_alpha   90.00
_cell.angle_beta   90.00
_cell.angle_gamma   90.00
#
_symmetry.space_group_name_H-M   'P 1'
#
loop_
_entity.id
_entity.type
_entity.pdbx_description
1 polymer ?
#
loop_
_entity_poly.entity_id
_entity_poly.type
_entity_poly.pdbx_seq_one_letter_code
_entity_poly.pdbx_strand_id
1 'polypeptide(L)'
;MKTEKKQQESSSLAEAREARLAVLEKIAEYEAEGGEKFFCDVENDPPVQVIMPDEVDYLHEKTGTKIKVFFARIIEVVASFFVRKRYKIKVEGEENLHGLRGGAIFTSNHFAQTENIAVRTAAKKVRGRHRFCKLVREGNFRMKGIIGYLLKYADTLPV
;
A
#
# COMPACT_ATOMS: atom_id res chain seq x y z
N MET A 1 22.12 4.11 -25.91
CA MET A 1 21.46 3.28 -24.87
C MET A 1 21.74 3.67 -23.42
N LYS A 2 22.99 3.69 -22.90
CA LYS A 2 23.24 4.11 -21.50
C LYS A 2 23.02 5.60 -21.24
N THR A 3 23.30 6.45 -22.19
CA THR A 3 23.15 7.92 -22.08
C THR A 3 21.69 8.35 -22.13
N GLU A 4 20.90 7.74 -23.00
CA GLU A 4 19.47 7.99 -23.14
C GLU A 4 18.69 7.57 -21.89
N LYS A 5 19.07 6.44 -21.27
CA LYS A 5 18.46 5.97 -20.02
C LYS A 5 18.73 6.92 -18.84
N LYS A 6 19.94 7.48 -18.79
CA LYS A 6 20.32 8.49 -17.77
C LYS A 6 19.59 9.82 -17.96
N GLN A 7 19.38 10.22 -19.22
CA GLN A 7 18.64 11.43 -19.57
C GLN A 7 17.14 11.29 -19.25
N GLN A 8 16.56 10.11 -19.51
CA GLN A 8 15.17 9.81 -19.20
C GLN A 8 14.92 9.70 -17.68
N GLU A 9 15.86 9.13 -16.92
CA GLU A 9 15.81 9.12 -15.45
C GLU A 9 15.95 10.53 -14.84
N SER A 10 16.78 11.40 -15.43
CA SER A 10 16.92 12.77 -14.93
C SER A 10 15.71 13.65 -15.24
N SER A 11 15.05 13.47 -16.40
CA SER A 11 13.80 14.18 -16.73
C SER A 11 12.65 13.74 -15.83
N SER A 12 12.49 12.45 -15.61
CA SER A 12 11.44 11.93 -14.71
C SER A 12 11.60 12.36 -13.26
N LEU A 13 12.85 12.51 -12.78
CA LEU A 13 13.13 13.05 -11.45
C LEU A 13 12.85 14.55 -11.36
N ALA A 14 13.12 15.30 -12.41
CA ALA A 14 12.82 16.74 -12.48
C ALA A 14 11.30 16.97 -12.46
N GLU A 15 10.55 16.23 -13.30
CA GLU A 15 9.09 16.26 -13.34
C GLU A 15 8.45 15.88 -12.00
N ALA A 16 8.94 14.82 -11.35
CA ALA A 16 8.47 14.40 -10.04
C ALA A 16 8.75 15.45 -8.94
N ARG A 17 9.89 16.16 -9.05
CA ARG A 17 10.24 17.25 -8.13
C ARG A 17 9.33 18.46 -8.33
N GLU A 18 9.06 18.82 -9.57
CA GLU A 18 8.18 19.93 -9.92
C GLU A 18 6.73 19.67 -9.45
N ALA A 19 6.22 18.47 -9.72
CA ALA A 19 4.91 18.04 -9.22
C ALA A 19 4.81 18.11 -7.69
N ARG A 20 5.87 17.69 -6.98
CA ARG A 20 5.92 17.79 -5.52
C ARG A 20 5.94 19.22 -5.03
N LEU A 21 6.67 20.11 -5.69
CA LEU A 21 6.70 21.54 -5.32
C LEU A 21 5.33 22.18 -5.49
N ALA A 22 4.61 21.88 -6.57
CA ALA A 22 3.25 22.35 -6.80
C ALA A 22 2.26 21.89 -5.71
N VAL A 23 2.39 20.65 -5.24
CA VAL A 23 1.59 20.13 -4.12
C VAL A 23 1.92 20.88 -2.83
N LEU A 24 3.19 21.10 -2.52
CA LEU A 24 3.61 21.84 -1.32
C LEU A 24 3.12 23.29 -1.33
N GLU A 25 3.13 23.94 -2.49
CA GLU A 25 2.64 25.31 -2.66
C GLU A 25 1.13 25.37 -2.41
N LYS A 26 0.37 24.40 -2.92
CA LYS A 26 -1.06 24.29 -2.70
C LYS A 26 -1.41 23.96 -1.24
N ILE A 27 -0.61 23.14 -0.57
CA ILE A 27 -0.75 22.90 0.87
C ILE A 27 -0.58 24.22 1.64
N ALA A 28 0.47 24.97 1.35
CA ALA A 28 0.73 26.26 2.02
C ALA A 28 -0.41 27.27 1.79
N GLU A 29 -0.98 27.30 0.58
CA GLU A 29 -2.15 28.11 0.26
C GLU A 29 -3.36 27.71 1.11
N TYR A 30 -3.67 26.41 1.17
CA TYR A 30 -4.81 25.90 1.94
C TYR A 30 -4.63 26.07 3.46
N GLU A 31 -3.41 25.94 3.96
CA GLU A 31 -3.08 26.24 5.36
C GLU A 31 -3.27 27.72 5.69
N ALA A 32 -2.88 28.62 4.77
CA ALA A 32 -3.04 30.06 4.95
C ALA A 32 -4.52 30.50 4.92
N GLU A 33 -5.35 29.88 4.09
CA GLU A 33 -6.77 30.14 4.03
C GLU A 33 -7.53 29.55 5.24
N GLY A 34 -7.08 28.41 5.77
CA GLY A 34 -7.67 27.74 6.92
C GLY A 34 -9.10 27.22 6.69
N GLY A 35 -9.83 26.96 7.78
CA GLY A 35 -11.22 26.54 7.74
C GLY A 35 -11.40 25.17 7.07
N GLU A 36 -12.44 25.05 6.22
CA GLU A 36 -12.76 23.79 5.54
C GLU A 36 -11.70 23.37 4.51
N LYS A 37 -10.92 24.30 3.99
CA LYS A 37 -9.85 24.02 3.01
C LYS A 37 -8.70 23.21 3.60
N PHE A 38 -8.48 23.28 4.90
CA PHE A 38 -7.49 22.46 5.58
C PHE A 38 -7.71 20.95 5.40
N PHE A 39 -8.96 20.53 5.15
CA PHE A 39 -9.32 19.13 4.95
C PHE A 39 -9.49 18.75 3.47
N CYS A 40 -9.22 19.68 2.55
CA CYS A 40 -9.34 19.40 1.12
C CYS A 40 -8.12 18.61 0.61
N ASP A 41 -8.37 17.71 -0.34
CA ASP A 41 -7.32 17.01 -1.05
C ASP A 41 -6.56 17.98 -1.97
N VAL A 42 -5.25 17.99 -1.86
CA VAL A 42 -4.35 18.83 -2.66
C VAL A 42 -3.79 18.13 -3.89
N GLU A 43 -3.90 16.81 -3.95
CA GLU A 43 -3.49 16.02 -5.12
C GLU A 43 -4.62 15.97 -6.14
N ASN A 44 -4.30 16.29 -7.38
CA ASN A 44 -5.22 16.09 -8.50
C ASN A 44 -5.14 14.63 -8.94
N ASP A 45 -5.81 13.78 -8.18
CA ASP A 45 -5.94 12.40 -8.55
C ASP A 45 -6.85 12.23 -9.78
N PRO A 46 -6.48 11.40 -10.75
CA PRO A 46 -7.39 11.06 -11.83
C PRO A 46 -8.66 10.42 -11.24
N PRO A 47 -9.84 10.65 -11.86
CA PRO A 47 -11.09 10.09 -11.37
C PRO A 47 -10.95 8.58 -11.19
N VAL A 48 -11.15 8.12 -9.97
CA VAL A 48 -11.06 6.70 -9.63
C VAL A 48 -12.29 6.01 -10.17
N GLN A 49 -12.10 5.03 -11.06
CA GLN A 49 -13.20 4.16 -11.44
C GLN A 49 -13.55 3.27 -10.24
N VAL A 50 -14.75 3.46 -9.72
CA VAL A 50 -15.29 2.62 -8.66
C VAL A 50 -15.26 1.16 -9.10
N ILE A 51 -14.71 0.28 -8.26
CA ILE A 51 -14.75 -1.16 -8.47
C ILE A 51 -16.03 -1.67 -7.85
N MET A 52 -16.90 -2.26 -8.68
CA MET A 52 -18.12 -2.87 -8.18
C MET A 52 -17.81 -4.09 -7.31
N PRO A 53 -18.55 -4.31 -6.21
CA PRO A 53 -18.27 -5.40 -5.27
C PRO A 53 -18.16 -6.80 -5.91
N ASP A 54 -18.88 -7.06 -6.96
CA ASP A 54 -18.89 -8.33 -7.70
C ASP A 54 -17.71 -8.49 -8.66
N GLU A 55 -16.96 -7.45 -8.99
CA GLU A 55 -15.75 -7.53 -9.81
C GLU A 55 -14.57 -8.19 -9.06
N VAL A 56 -14.57 -8.12 -7.74
CA VAL A 56 -13.50 -8.69 -6.91
C VAL A 56 -14.08 -9.54 -5.79
N ASP A 57 -13.66 -10.78 -5.70
CA ASP A 57 -14.06 -11.72 -4.66
C ASP A 57 -13.21 -11.51 -3.39
N TYR A 58 -13.57 -10.51 -2.59
CA TYR A 58 -12.84 -10.13 -1.36
C TYR A 58 -12.89 -11.19 -0.26
N LEU A 59 -13.97 -11.96 -0.22
CA LEU A 59 -14.17 -13.01 0.77
C LEU A 59 -13.49 -14.31 0.36
N HIS A 60 -12.98 -14.38 -0.88
CA HIS A 60 -12.35 -15.57 -1.47
C HIS A 60 -13.28 -16.79 -1.46
N GLU A 61 -14.53 -16.60 -1.82
CA GLU A 61 -15.54 -17.68 -1.82
C GLU A 61 -15.36 -18.61 -3.02
N LYS A 62 -15.02 -18.05 -4.18
CA LYS A 62 -14.86 -18.81 -5.43
C LYS A 62 -13.58 -19.67 -5.41
N THR A 63 -13.69 -20.92 -5.82
CA THR A 63 -12.53 -21.86 -5.86
C THR A 63 -11.36 -21.31 -6.68
N GLY A 64 -11.64 -20.70 -7.84
CA GLY A 64 -10.61 -20.07 -8.67
C GLY A 64 -9.87 -18.92 -7.96
N THR A 65 -10.57 -18.14 -7.13
CA THR A 65 -9.97 -17.11 -6.31
C THR A 65 -9.08 -17.71 -5.22
N LYS A 66 -9.52 -18.77 -4.55
CA LYS A 66 -8.73 -19.46 -3.52
C LYS A 66 -7.37 -19.93 -4.04
N ILE A 67 -7.34 -20.48 -5.25
CA ILE A 67 -6.09 -20.90 -5.90
C ILE A 67 -5.18 -19.69 -6.15
N LYS A 68 -5.72 -18.60 -6.69
CA LYS A 68 -4.96 -17.36 -6.94
C LYS A 68 -4.42 -16.75 -5.65
N VAL A 69 -5.22 -16.73 -4.59
CA VAL A 69 -4.83 -16.28 -3.26
C VAL A 69 -3.69 -17.13 -2.69
N PHE A 70 -3.74 -18.45 -2.88
CA PHE A 70 -2.66 -19.35 -2.45
C PHE A 70 -1.31 -18.95 -3.09
N PHE A 71 -1.30 -18.75 -4.41
CA PHE A 71 -0.09 -18.31 -5.10
C PHE A 71 0.34 -16.89 -4.72
N ALA A 72 -0.60 -15.96 -4.57
CA ALA A 72 -0.31 -14.61 -4.11
C ALA A 72 0.36 -14.60 -2.73
N ARG A 73 -0.09 -15.45 -1.81
CA ARG A 73 0.52 -15.60 -0.48
C ARG A 73 1.95 -16.17 -0.55
N ILE A 74 2.21 -17.11 -1.44
CA ILE A 74 3.58 -17.63 -1.65
C ILE A 74 4.47 -16.50 -2.14
N ILE A 75 4.07 -15.76 -3.17
CA ILE A 75 4.83 -14.63 -3.72
C ILE A 75 5.08 -13.59 -2.60
N GLU A 76 4.06 -13.26 -1.82
CA GLU A 76 4.15 -12.29 -0.73
C GLU A 76 5.12 -12.76 0.38
N VAL A 77 5.14 -14.04 0.72
CA VAL A 77 6.09 -14.60 1.70
C VAL A 77 7.51 -14.50 1.19
N VAL A 78 7.76 -14.88 -0.06
CA VAL A 78 9.07 -14.79 -0.70
C VAL A 78 9.55 -13.35 -0.79
N ALA A 79 8.71 -12.45 -1.29
CA ALA A 79 9.01 -11.02 -1.36
C ALA A 79 9.30 -10.43 0.03
N SER A 80 8.49 -10.79 1.04
CA SER A 80 8.69 -10.36 2.42
C SER A 80 10.02 -10.83 2.99
N PHE A 81 10.46 -12.04 2.67
CA PHE A 81 11.76 -12.53 3.11
C PHE A 81 12.90 -11.67 2.56
N PHE A 82 12.90 -11.38 1.25
CA PHE A 82 13.93 -10.54 0.62
C PHE A 82 13.90 -9.09 1.14
N VAL A 83 12.72 -8.50 1.27
CA VAL A 83 12.57 -7.12 1.79
C VAL A 83 13.06 -7.04 3.23
N ARG A 84 12.66 -7.97 4.09
CA ARG A 84 13.13 -8.01 5.49
C ARG A 84 14.63 -8.13 5.60
N LYS A 85 15.26 -8.99 4.77
CA LYS A 85 16.71 -9.16 4.71
C LYS A 85 17.40 -7.89 4.20
N ARG A 86 16.86 -7.27 3.16
CA ARG A 86 17.43 -6.07 2.52
C ARG A 86 17.38 -4.84 3.44
N TYR A 87 16.27 -4.64 4.14
CA TYR A 87 16.05 -3.47 4.99
C TYR A 87 16.31 -3.74 6.48
N LYS A 88 16.69 -4.95 6.86
CA LYS A 88 16.97 -5.34 8.25
C LYS A 88 15.84 -4.94 9.22
N ILE A 89 14.60 -5.20 8.82
CA ILE A 89 13.40 -4.77 9.58
C ILE A 89 13.46 -5.35 10.99
N LYS A 90 13.43 -4.49 12.00
CA LYS A 90 13.28 -4.82 13.41
C LYS A 90 11.90 -4.39 13.87
N VAL A 91 11.32 -5.14 14.79
CA VAL A 91 10.09 -4.79 15.50
C VAL A 91 10.46 -4.55 16.95
N GLU A 92 10.20 -3.36 17.44
CA GLU A 92 10.39 -2.98 18.84
C GLU A 92 9.02 -2.80 19.48
N GLY A 93 8.90 -3.08 20.78
CA GLY A 93 7.63 -3.01 21.50
C GLY A 93 6.66 -4.16 21.17
N GLU A 94 7.15 -5.30 20.67
CA GLU A 94 6.29 -6.44 20.30
C GLU A 94 5.54 -7.03 21.50
N GLU A 95 6.04 -6.82 22.70
CA GLU A 95 5.39 -7.19 23.96
C GLU A 95 4.02 -6.54 24.12
N ASN A 96 3.82 -5.33 23.58
CA ASN A 96 2.55 -4.62 23.60
C ASN A 96 1.48 -5.28 22.72
N LEU A 97 1.89 -6.11 21.77
CA LEU A 97 1.00 -6.82 20.85
C LEU A 97 0.51 -8.16 21.40
N HIS A 98 1.21 -8.74 22.37
CA HIS A 98 0.89 -10.07 22.89
C HIS A 98 -0.44 -10.14 23.66
N GLY A 99 -0.91 -9.01 24.16
CA GLY A 99 -2.19 -8.90 24.88
C GLY A 99 -3.40 -8.69 23.97
N LEU A 100 -3.20 -8.41 22.70
CA LEU A 100 -4.30 -8.14 21.79
C LEU A 100 -5.11 -9.40 21.54
N ARG A 101 -6.42 -9.31 21.79
CA ARG A 101 -7.40 -10.36 21.53
C ARG A 101 -8.50 -9.79 20.63
N GLY A 102 -8.89 -10.53 19.60
CA GLY A 102 -9.90 -10.07 18.63
C GLY A 102 -9.31 -9.29 17.46
N GLY A 103 -10.10 -8.42 16.85
CA GLY A 103 -9.67 -7.59 15.72
C GLY A 103 -8.83 -6.39 16.17
N ALA A 104 -7.89 -5.98 15.33
CA ALA A 104 -7.08 -4.79 15.53
C ALA A 104 -6.87 -4.04 14.21
N ILE A 105 -6.84 -2.72 14.26
CA ILE A 105 -6.50 -1.86 13.14
C ILE A 105 -5.09 -1.33 13.40
N PHE A 106 -4.21 -1.52 12.40
CA PHE A 106 -2.86 -0.98 12.40
C PHE A 106 -2.81 0.20 11.45
N THR A 107 -2.34 1.33 11.94
CA THR A 107 -2.05 2.51 11.12
C THR A 107 -0.54 2.74 11.08
N SER A 108 -0.03 3.21 9.96
CA SER A 108 1.38 3.53 9.79
C SER A 108 1.56 4.73 8.88
N ASN A 109 2.67 5.42 9.03
CA ASN A 109 3.05 6.46 8.09
C ASN A 109 3.42 5.84 6.75
N HIS A 110 2.85 6.38 5.66
CA HIS A 110 3.11 5.90 4.30
C HIS A 110 4.39 6.54 3.74
N PHE A 111 5.55 5.96 4.04
CA PHE A 111 6.86 6.50 3.63
C PHE A 111 7.53 5.68 2.51
N ALA A 112 7.09 4.46 2.26
CA ALA A 112 7.67 3.59 1.24
C ALA A 112 6.67 2.53 0.76
N GLN A 113 6.75 2.14 -0.50
CA GLN A 113 5.89 1.09 -1.07
C GLN A 113 6.00 -0.27 -0.37
N THR A 114 7.09 -0.51 0.35
CA THR A 114 7.37 -1.77 1.06
C THR A 114 7.01 -1.74 2.54
N GLU A 115 6.51 -0.62 3.07
CA GLU A 115 6.19 -0.47 4.49
C GLU A 115 5.15 -1.47 4.97
N ASN A 116 4.19 -1.83 4.12
CA ASN A 116 3.19 -2.86 4.42
C ASN A 116 3.81 -4.19 4.89
N ILE A 117 5.06 -4.49 4.46
CA ILE A 117 5.80 -5.66 4.90
C ILE A 117 6.29 -5.49 6.34
N ALA A 118 6.67 -4.26 6.74
CA ALA A 118 7.05 -3.95 8.11
C ALA A 118 5.85 -4.06 9.04
N VAL A 119 4.73 -3.43 8.69
CA VAL A 119 3.46 -3.52 9.46
C VAL A 119 2.99 -4.97 9.60
N ARG A 120 3.02 -5.74 8.51
CA ARG A 120 2.68 -7.17 8.54
C ARG A 120 3.63 -7.97 9.43
N THR A 121 4.91 -7.62 9.45
CA THR A 121 5.90 -8.28 10.30
C THR A 121 5.58 -8.03 11.78
N ALA A 122 5.19 -6.81 12.14
CA ALA A 122 4.70 -6.48 13.47
C ALA A 122 3.38 -7.20 13.79
N ALA A 123 2.39 -7.13 12.90
CA ALA A 123 1.09 -7.77 13.08
C ALA A 123 1.17 -9.29 13.30
N LYS A 124 2.16 -9.97 12.70
CA LYS A 124 2.41 -11.41 12.95
C LYS A 124 2.83 -11.73 14.39
N LYS A 125 3.21 -10.73 15.18
CA LYS A 125 3.52 -10.89 16.60
C LYS A 125 2.28 -10.94 17.49
N VAL A 126 1.13 -10.52 16.97
CA VAL A 126 -0.17 -10.70 17.66
C VAL A 126 -0.45 -12.19 17.77
N ARG A 127 -0.80 -12.64 18.98
CA ARG A 127 -1.11 -14.05 19.23
C ARG A 127 -2.43 -14.44 18.55
N GLY A 128 -2.43 -15.60 17.92
CA GLY A 128 -3.61 -16.18 17.27
C GLY A 128 -3.49 -16.26 15.75
N ARG A 129 -4.50 -16.87 15.13
CA ARG A 129 -4.62 -16.95 13.66
C ARG A 129 -5.49 -15.79 13.17
N HIS A 130 -4.85 -14.66 12.90
CA HIS A 130 -5.56 -13.51 12.37
C HIS A 130 -5.31 -13.38 10.85
N ARG A 131 -6.37 -13.07 10.12
CA ARG A 131 -6.27 -12.65 8.73
C ARG A 131 -5.79 -11.18 8.75
N PHE A 132 -4.69 -10.90 8.11
CA PHE A 132 -4.18 -9.55 7.95
C PHE A 132 -4.65 -9.00 6.61
N CYS A 133 -5.60 -8.07 6.63
CA CYS A 133 -6.10 -7.37 5.45
C CYS A 133 -5.44 -6.00 5.33
N LYS A 134 -5.16 -5.59 4.09
CA LYS A 134 -4.60 -4.26 3.76
C LYS A 134 -5.67 -3.43 3.09
N LEU A 135 -5.87 -2.20 3.55
CA LEU A 135 -6.69 -1.22 2.86
C LEU A 135 -5.89 -0.62 1.71
N VAL A 136 -6.47 -0.60 0.53
CA VAL A 136 -5.81 -0.14 -0.69
C VAL A 136 -6.80 0.67 -1.51
N ARG A 137 -6.36 1.80 -2.03
CA ARG A 137 -7.16 2.65 -2.91
C ARG A 137 -7.71 1.84 -4.10
N GLU A 138 -8.99 1.98 -4.41
CA GLU A 138 -9.68 1.23 -5.48
C GLU A 138 -8.95 1.27 -6.82
N GLY A 139 -8.45 2.43 -7.23
CA GLY A 139 -7.71 2.59 -8.49
C GLY A 139 -6.52 1.64 -8.65
N ASN A 140 -5.91 1.24 -7.53
CA ASN A 140 -4.75 0.33 -7.54
C ASN A 140 -5.11 -1.10 -7.96
N PHE A 141 -6.37 -1.50 -7.82
CA PHE A 141 -6.84 -2.82 -8.28
C PHE A 141 -6.82 -2.97 -9.81
N ARG A 142 -6.73 -1.86 -10.54
CA ARG A 142 -6.61 -1.86 -12.02
C ARG A 142 -5.17 -1.97 -12.51
N MET A 143 -4.18 -1.95 -11.61
CA MET A 143 -2.78 -2.13 -11.96
C MET A 143 -2.56 -3.49 -12.61
N LYS A 144 -1.66 -3.52 -13.61
CA LYS A 144 -1.29 -4.73 -14.36
C LYS A 144 -0.06 -5.42 -13.74
N GLY A 145 0.23 -6.62 -14.18
CA GLY A 145 1.40 -7.38 -13.79
C GLY A 145 1.32 -7.96 -12.38
N ILE A 146 2.47 -8.28 -11.81
CA ILE A 146 2.58 -8.96 -10.51
C ILE A 146 2.05 -8.11 -9.36
N ILE A 147 2.23 -6.78 -9.41
CA ILE A 147 1.72 -5.85 -8.40
C ILE A 147 0.20 -5.87 -8.41
N GLY A 148 -0.43 -5.72 -9.58
CA GLY A 148 -1.89 -5.81 -9.70
C GLY A 148 -2.44 -7.17 -9.28
N TYR A 149 -1.71 -8.26 -9.54
CA TYR A 149 -2.06 -9.58 -9.06
C TYR A 149 -2.06 -9.66 -7.52
N LEU A 150 -1.00 -9.14 -6.87
CA LEU A 150 -0.91 -9.10 -5.41
C LEU A 150 -1.97 -8.19 -4.79
N LEU A 151 -2.25 -7.04 -5.41
CA LEU A 151 -3.31 -6.14 -4.97
C LEU A 151 -4.71 -6.77 -5.03
N LYS A 152 -4.95 -7.70 -5.95
CA LYS A 152 -6.24 -8.39 -6.07
C LYS A 152 -6.38 -9.61 -5.15
N TYR A 153 -5.28 -10.30 -4.84
CA TYR A 153 -5.35 -11.62 -4.24
C TYR A 153 -4.57 -11.78 -2.93
N ALA A 154 -3.84 -10.75 -2.48
CA ALA A 154 -3.04 -10.82 -1.24
C ALA A 154 -3.73 -10.14 -0.05
N ASP A 155 -4.97 -10.54 0.23
CA ASP A 155 -5.76 -10.06 1.38
C ASP A 155 -5.87 -8.52 1.42
N THR A 156 -6.26 -7.91 0.31
CA THR A 156 -6.48 -6.47 0.18
C THR A 156 -7.96 -6.14 0.12
N LEU A 157 -8.33 -5.00 0.67
CA LEU A 157 -9.68 -4.45 0.62
C LEU A 157 -9.62 -3.05 -0.02
N PRO A 158 -10.52 -2.72 -0.97
CA PRO A 158 -10.58 -1.39 -1.55
C PRO A 158 -11.18 -0.38 -0.58
N VAL A 159 -10.70 0.86 -0.67
CA VAL A 159 -11.23 2.04 0.00
C VAL A 159 -11.17 3.24 -0.93
#